data_d60b25087d452d5786de41c5b8b6e0f7
#
_entry.id   d60b25087d452d5786de41c5b8b6e0f7
#
_cell.length_a   1.000
_cell.length_b   1.000
_cell.length_c   1.000
_cell.angle_alpha   90.00
_cell.angle_beta   90.00
_cell.angle_gamma   90.00
#
_symmetry.space_group_name_H-M   'P 1'
#
loop_
_entity.id
_entity.type
_entity.pdbx_description
1 polymer ?
#
loop_
_entity_poly.entity_id
_entity_poly.type
_entity_poly.pdbx_seq_one_letter_code
_entity_poly.pdbx_strand_id
1 'polypeptide(L)'
;MVQLRLPANSKIRTGKSWPLSDDATRTKTFKVYRWNPDDGQNPRIDTYEVGLDKCGPMVLDALIKIKNEIDSTLTFRRSCREGICGSCAMNIDGTNTLACTQAIDNIKGDVKVYPLPHLAVIKDLVPDLTHAYAQYALIEPWLKTDRKSVV
;
A
#
# COMPACT_ATOMS: atom_id res chain seq x y z
N MET A 1 -9.62 -30.29 -25.50
CA MET A 1 -9.89 -29.90 -24.09
C MET A 1 -9.23 -28.57 -23.85
N VAL A 2 -9.98 -27.50 -23.54
CA VAL A 2 -9.40 -26.17 -23.26
C VAL A 2 -8.79 -26.24 -21.85
N GLN A 3 -7.48 -26.06 -21.74
CA GLN A 3 -6.78 -26.03 -20.46
C GLN A 3 -6.76 -24.59 -19.95
N LEU A 4 -7.56 -24.31 -18.95
CA LEU A 4 -7.54 -23.01 -18.27
C LEU A 4 -6.24 -22.90 -17.46
N ARG A 5 -5.39 -21.94 -17.80
CA ARG A 5 -4.19 -21.60 -17.04
C ARG A 5 -4.43 -20.28 -16.30
N LEU A 6 -4.00 -20.21 -15.05
CA LEU A 6 -3.98 -18.95 -14.32
C LEU A 6 -3.02 -17.97 -15.02
N PRO A 7 -3.37 -16.68 -15.11
CA PRO A 7 -2.46 -15.67 -15.62
C PRO A 7 -1.13 -15.68 -14.89
N ALA A 8 -0.07 -15.24 -15.56
CA ALA A 8 1.19 -14.97 -14.90
C ALA A 8 0.98 -14.00 -13.72
N ASN A 9 1.74 -14.16 -12.66
CA ASN A 9 1.65 -13.36 -11.42
C ASN A 9 0.33 -13.48 -10.61
N SER A 10 -0.55 -14.44 -10.95
CA SER A 10 -1.80 -14.68 -10.22
C SER A 10 -1.63 -15.43 -8.90
N LYS A 11 -0.46 -16.01 -8.63
CA LYS A 11 -0.16 -16.75 -7.41
C LYS A 11 0.79 -15.95 -6.52
N ILE A 12 0.34 -15.67 -5.30
CA ILE A 12 1.19 -15.05 -4.28
C ILE A 12 2.05 -16.12 -3.63
N ARG A 13 3.36 -15.89 -3.53
CA ARG A 13 4.34 -16.76 -2.87
C ARG A 13 4.58 -16.30 -1.44
N THR A 14 5.06 -17.22 -0.61
CA THR A 14 5.67 -16.87 0.67
C THR A 14 6.94 -16.06 0.39
N GLY A 15 7.07 -14.93 1.04
CA GLY A 15 8.20 -14.03 0.88
C GLY A 15 9.25 -14.22 1.97
N LYS A 16 10.03 -13.17 2.20
CA LYS A 16 11.05 -13.10 3.23
C LYS A 16 10.44 -12.76 4.59
N SER A 17 11.07 -13.23 5.65
CA SER A 17 10.77 -12.82 7.03
C SER A 17 11.92 -12.00 7.58
N TRP A 18 11.55 -10.88 8.18
CA TRP A 18 12.47 -9.94 8.80
C TRP A 18 12.16 -9.92 10.30
N PRO A 19 12.98 -10.59 11.12
CA PRO A 19 12.76 -10.63 12.56
C PRO A 19 12.98 -9.24 13.16
N LEU A 20 12.50 -9.07 14.40
CA LEU A 20 12.71 -7.85 15.16
C LEU A 20 14.21 -7.55 15.29
N SER A 21 14.57 -6.33 14.95
CA SER A 21 15.97 -5.88 14.99
C SER A 21 16.33 -5.04 16.21
N ASP A 22 15.34 -4.65 17.00
CA ASP A 22 15.49 -3.80 18.19
C ASP A 22 14.84 -4.47 19.42
N ASP A 23 15.28 -4.05 20.63
CA ASP A 23 14.75 -4.55 21.91
C ASP A 23 13.42 -3.88 22.28
N ALA A 24 12.49 -3.78 21.32
CA ALA A 24 11.21 -3.12 21.54
C ALA A 24 10.30 -3.97 22.44
N THR A 25 9.62 -3.32 23.39
CA THR A 25 8.64 -3.96 24.27
C THR A 25 7.29 -4.18 23.61
N ARG A 26 6.91 -3.28 22.68
CA ARG A 26 5.70 -3.38 21.88
C ARG A 26 6.08 -3.71 20.43
N THR A 27 5.55 -4.80 19.93
CA THR A 27 5.84 -5.27 18.57
C THR A 27 4.57 -5.49 17.77
N LYS A 28 4.67 -5.38 16.45
CA LYS A 28 3.58 -5.66 15.52
C LYS A 28 4.13 -6.30 14.26
N THR A 29 3.44 -7.32 13.79
CA THR A 29 3.78 -8.01 12.54
C THR A 29 3.07 -7.34 11.36
N PHE A 30 3.85 -6.99 10.34
CA PHE A 30 3.37 -6.45 9.07
C PHE A 30 3.58 -7.47 7.97
N LYS A 31 2.51 -7.86 7.28
CA LYS A 31 2.52 -8.70 6.09
C LYS A 31 2.30 -7.82 4.87
N VAL A 32 3.36 -7.58 4.11
CA VAL A 32 3.36 -6.60 3.03
C VAL A 32 3.50 -7.28 1.69
N TYR A 33 2.62 -6.94 0.76
CA TYR A 33 2.71 -7.36 -0.63
C TYR A 33 3.95 -6.76 -1.28
N ARG A 34 4.72 -7.62 -1.95
CA ARG A 34 5.95 -7.27 -2.65
C ARG A 34 5.91 -7.82 -4.06
N TRP A 35 6.19 -6.97 -5.02
CA TRP A 35 6.35 -7.35 -6.40
C TRP A 35 7.27 -6.38 -7.14
N ASN A 36 8.15 -6.92 -7.98
CA ASN A 36 9.04 -6.16 -8.84
C ASN A 36 8.88 -6.65 -10.29
N PRO A 37 8.57 -5.78 -11.26
CA PRO A 37 8.43 -6.16 -12.66
C PRO A 37 9.73 -6.71 -13.27
N ASP A 38 10.89 -6.25 -12.77
CA ASP A 38 12.20 -6.56 -13.35
C ASP A 38 12.68 -8.00 -13.06
N ASP A 39 12.15 -8.65 -12.02
CA ASP A 39 12.58 -9.99 -11.62
C ASP A 39 11.79 -11.13 -12.28
N GLY A 40 10.70 -10.80 -13.00
CA GLY A 40 9.84 -11.76 -13.69
C GLY A 40 9.16 -12.79 -12.77
N GLN A 41 9.20 -12.58 -11.46
CA GLN A 41 8.70 -13.49 -10.45
C GLN A 41 7.26 -13.18 -10.06
N ASN A 42 6.54 -14.19 -9.57
CA ASN A 42 5.24 -13.98 -8.95
C ASN A 42 5.34 -13.09 -7.71
N PRO A 43 4.28 -12.33 -7.40
CA PRO A 43 4.22 -11.56 -6.16
C PRO A 43 4.43 -12.43 -4.92
N ARG A 44 4.92 -11.83 -3.86
CA ARG A 44 5.14 -12.49 -2.56
C ARG A 44 4.62 -11.63 -1.42
N ILE A 45 4.45 -12.23 -0.25
CA ILE A 45 4.19 -11.51 1.00
C ILE A 45 5.43 -11.58 1.87
N ASP A 46 6.05 -10.44 2.10
CA ASP A 46 7.14 -10.32 3.06
C ASP A 46 6.57 -10.01 4.45
N THR A 47 7.15 -10.61 5.48
CA THR A 47 6.74 -10.45 6.87
C THR A 47 7.79 -9.65 7.63
N TYR A 48 7.39 -8.55 8.25
CA TYR A 48 8.26 -7.67 9.03
C TYR A 48 7.78 -7.62 10.47
N GLU A 49 8.66 -7.89 11.43
CA GLU A 49 8.41 -7.64 12.85
C GLU A 49 8.92 -6.24 13.19
N VAL A 50 8.01 -5.35 13.53
CA VAL A 50 8.31 -3.93 13.76
C VAL A 50 8.13 -3.57 15.22
N GLY A 51 9.19 -3.03 15.84
CA GLY A 51 9.13 -2.44 17.17
C GLY A 51 8.37 -1.11 17.12
N LEU A 52 7.34 -0.98 17.97
CA LEU A 52 6.48 0.20 18.01
C LEU A 52 6.94 1.29 18.96
N ASP A 53 7.88 1.02 19.86
CA ASP A 53 8.30 1.98 20.89
C ASP A 53 8.93 3.26 20.33
N LYS A 54 9.58 3.14 19.16
CA LYS A 54 10.17 4.26 18.40
C LYS A 54 9.49 4.45 17.04
N CYS A 55 8.23 4.03 16.93
CA CYS A 55 7.42 4.15 15.73
C CYS A 55 6.25 5.09 15.99
N GLY A 56 5.87 5.90 15.02
CA GLY A 56 4.64 6.68 15.10
C GLY A 56 3.41 5.76 15.07
N PRO A 57 2.22 6.27 15.43
CA PRO A 57 1.03 5.45 15.66
C PRO A 57 0.33 4.96 14.39
N MET A 58 0.69 5.48 13.22
CA MET A 58 0.01 5.20 11.97
C MET A 58 0.72 4.09 11.16
N VAL A 59 -0.05 3.37 10.35
CA VAL A 59 0.50 2.34 9.45
C VAL A 59 1.58 2.93 8.53
N LEU A 60 1.42 4.18 8.07
CA LEU A 60 2.44 4.84 7.26
C LEU A 60 3.78 5.00 8.01
N ASP A 61 3.74 5.28 9.30
CA ASP A 61 4.96 5.43 10.11
C ASP A 61 5.74 4.11 10.18
N ALA A 62 5.02 2.99 10.36
CA ALA A 62 5.62 1.67 10.32
C ALA A 62 6.21 1.33 8.93
N LEU A 63 5.53 1.66 7.84
CA LEU A 63 6.06 1.47 6.49
C LEU A 63 7.33 2.31 6.24
N ILE A 64 7.37 3.53 6.77
CA ILE A 64 8.57 4.38 6.71
C ILE A 64 9.72 3.77 7.53
N LYS A 65 9.43 3.27 8.74
CA LYS A 65 10.42 2.58 9.57
C LYS A 65 10.95 1.33 8.86
N ILE A 66 10.08 0.49 8.30
CA ILE A 66 10.48 -0.67 7.50
C ILE A 66 11.43 -0.25 6.39
N LYS A 67 11.06 0.76 5.60
CA LYS A 67 11.88 1.23 4.47
C LYS A 67 13.24 1.79 4.90
N ASN A 68 13.29 2.50 5.99
CA ASN A 68 14.51 3.19 6.42
C ASN A 68 15.49 2.28 7.19
N GLU A 69 14.96 1.33 7.97
CA GLU A 69 15.76 0.59 8.94
C GLU A 69 15.87 -0.92 8.62
N ILE A 70 14.88 -1.49 7.89
CA ILE A 70 14.79 -2.94 7.69
C ILE A 70 15.00 -3.30 6.21
N ASP A 71 14.21 -2.72 5.30
CA ASP A 71 14.23 -3.07 3.87
C ASP A 71 14.02 -1.82 3.00
N SER A 72 15.11 -1.22 2.57
CA SER A 72 15.12 -0.01 1.72
C SER A 72 14.47 -0.21 0.34
N THR A 73 14.28 -1.46 -0.09
CA THR A 73 13.69 -1.79 -1.40
C THR A 73 12.18 -1.64 -1.44
N LEU A 74 11.51 -1.56 -0.26
CA LEU A 74 10.06 -1.38 -0.18
C LEU A 74 9.62 -0.08 -0.85
N THR A 75 8.65 -0.19 -1.78
CA THR A 75 8.20 0.95 -2.59
C THR A 75 6.72 1.28 -2.30
N PHE A 76 6.46 2.53 -1.95
CA PHE A 76 5.11 3.09 -1.74
C PHE A 76 5.11 4.59 -1.96
N ARG A 77 3.92 5.17 -2.19
CA ARG A 77 3.74 6.62 -2.32
C ARG A 77 3.35 7.24 -0.98
N ARG A 78 3.86 8.41 -0.72
CA ARG A 78 3.47 9.26 0.42
C ARG A 78 3.70 10.73 0.13
N SER A 79 2.97 11.61 0.81
CA SER A 79 3.19 13.06 0.75
C SER A 79 2.73 13.75 2.04
N CYS A 80 1.49 14.20 2.14
CA CYS A 80 0.99 15.10 3.20
C CYS A 80 1.04 14.52 4.62
N ARG A 81 0.85 13.21 4.81
CA ARG A 81 0.79 12.50 6.09
C ARG A 81 -0.41 12.89 7.00
N GLU A 82 -1.39 13.60 6.46
CA GLU A 82 -2.55 14.14 7.19
C GLU A 82 -3.89 13.87 6.49
N GLY A 83 -3.94 12.90 5.58
CA GLY A 83 -5.18 12.46 4.95
C GLY A 83 -5.68 13.33 3.79
N ILE A 84 -4.89 14.29 3.28
CA ILE A 84 -5.35 15.26 2.27
C ILE A 84 -5.03 14.81 0.84
N CYS A 85 -3.78 14.37 0.58
CA CYS A 85 -3.30 14.16 -0.80
C CYS A 85 -3.71 12.83 -1.42
N GLY A 86 -4.15 11.84 -0.64
CA GLY A 86 -4.53 10.51 -1.12
C GLY A 86 -3.37 9.63 -1.58
N SER A 87 -2.13 10.11 -1.64
CA SER A 87 -1.00 9.37 -2.25
C SER A 87 -0.64 8.06 -1.54
N CYS A 88 -0.91 7.96 -0.24
CA CYS A 88 -0.68 6.74 0.55
C CYS A 88 -1.91 5.81 0.62
N ALA A 89 -2.83 5.93 -0.35
CA ALA A 89 -3.97 5.03 -0.44
C ALA A 89 -3.51 3.61 -0.79
N MET A 90 -3.96 2.64 0.01
CA MET A 90 -3.66 1.22 -0.17
C MET A 90 -4.73 0.37 0.51
N ASN A 91 -4.70 -0.93 0.31
CA ASN A 91 -5.58 -1.84 1.03
C ASN A 91 -4.90 -2.28 2.32
N ILE A 92 -5.48 -1.93 3.45
CA ILE A 92 -4.98 -2.28 4.77
C ILE A 92 -6.02 -3.16 5.46
N ASP A 93 -5.64 -4.38 5.77
CA ASP A 93 -6.47 -5.41 6.41
C ASP A 93 -7.85 -5.57 5.74
N GLY A 94 -7.87 -5.57 4.40
CA GLY A 94 -9.08 -5.73 3.58
C GLY A 94 -9.84 -4.43 3.30
N THR A 95 -9.46 -3.31 3.90
CA THR A 95 -10.12 -2.00 3.72
C THR A 95 -9.24 -1.06 2.89
N ASN A 96 -9.82 -0.43 1.85
CA ASN A 96 -9.13 0.61 1.11
C ASN A 96 -9.12 1.91 1.92
N THR A 97 -7.96 2.33 2.38
CA THR A 97 -7.81 3.49 3.26
C THR A 97 -6.45 4.17 3.07
N LEU A 98 -6.22 5.26 3.78
CA LEU A 98 -4.97 6.00 3.75
C LEU A 98 -4.06 5.51 4.88
N ALA A 99 -2.85 5.09 4.56
CA ALA A 99 -1.90 4.60 5.56
C ALA A 99 -1.52 5.66 6.60
N CYS A 100 -1.61 6.96 6.26
CA CYS A 100 -1.31 8.05 7.18
C CYS A 100 -2.41 8.35 8.20
N THR A 101 -3.62 7.82 8.02
CA THR A 101 -4.76 8.01 8.95
C THR A 101 -5.22 6.71 9.61
N GLN A 102 -4.71 5.57 9.16
CA GLN A 102 -5.02 4.28 9.75
C GLN A 102 -4.11 4.02 10.94
N ALA A 103 -4.67 4.02 12.16
CA ALA A 103 -3.92 3.71 13.37
C ALA A 103 -3.58 2.22 13.45
N ILE A 104 -2.35 1.90 13.86
CA ILE A 104 -1.87 0.52 14.03
C ILE A 104 -2.68 -0.20 15.10
N ASP A 105 -2.98 0.47 16.20
CA ASP A 105 -3.68 -0.11 17.35
C ASP A 105 -5.14 -0.49 17.04
N ASN A 106 -5.74 0.08 15.99
CA ASN A 106 -7.09 -0.28 15.54
C ASN A 106 -7.14 -1.62 14.80
N ILE A 107 -6.01 -2.18 14.41
CA ILE A 107 -5.94 -3.43 13.66
C ILE A 107 -5.61 -4.57 14.62
N LYS A 108 -6.49 -5.57 14.69
CA LYS A 108 -6.28 -6.77 15.52
C LYS A 108 -5.38 -7.77 14.77
N GLY A 109 -4.39 -8.33 15.47
CA GLY A 109 -3.46 -9.30 14.90
C GLY A 109 -2.46 -8.67 13.92
N ASP A 110 -2.07 -9.38 12.87
CA ASP A 110 -1.10 -8.92 11.87
C ASP A 110 -1.69 -7.85 10.96
N VAL A 111 -0.91 -6.83 10.64
CA VAL A 111 -1.29 -5.78 9.68
C VAL A 111 -0.99 -6.27 8.27
N LYS A 112 -2.03 -6.49 7.48
CA LYS A 112 -1.89 -6.91 6.08
C LYS A 112 -1.96 -5.70 5.16
N VAL A 113 -0.93 -5.50 4.34
CA VAL A 113 -0.84 -4.34 3.46
C VAL A 113 -0.69 -4.79 2.01
N TYR A 114 -1.61 -4.35 1.16
CA TYR A 114 -1.66 -4.63 -0.26
C TYR A 114 -1.80 -3.34 -1.07
N PRO A 115 -1.44 -3.33 -2.37
CA PRO A 115 -1.80 -2.22 -3.24
C PRO A 115 -3.32 -2.09 -3.37
N LEU A 116 -3.81 -0.96 -3.86
CA LEU A 116 -5.24 -0.80 -4.19
C LEU A 116 -5.67 -1.89 -5.17
N PRO A 117 -6.79 -2.58 -4.91
CA PRO A 117 -7.29 -3.65 -5.77
C PRO A 117 -7.76 -3.12 -7.13
N HIS A 118 -7.84 -4.02 -8.11
CA HIS A 118 -8.32 -3.77 -9.48
C HIS A 118 -7.50 -2.74 -10.28
N LEU A 119 -6.28 -2.41 -9.84
CA LEU A 119 -5.32 -1.57 -10.53
C LEU A 119 -4.06 -2.39 -10.85
N ALA A 120 -3.46 -2.15 -12.00
CA ALA A 120 -2.16 -2.73 -12.31
C ALA A 120 -1.12 -2.24 -11.29
N VAL A 121 -0.22 -3.12 -10.88
CA VAL A 121 0.85 -2.77 -9.94
C VAL A 121 2.09 -2.38 -10.72
N ILE A 122 2.65 -1.21 -10.44
CA ILE A 122 3.93 -0.77 -10.99
C ILE A 122 5.08 -1.44 -10.23
N LYS A 123 5.03 -1.37 -8.90
CA LYS A 123 5.99 -2.01 -7.99
C LYS A 123 5.43 -1.99 -6.56
N ASP A 124 5.52 -3.12 -5.86
CA ASP A 124 5.10 -3.30 -4.47
C ASP A 124 3.69 -2.70 -4.19
N LEU A 125 3.61 -1.62 -3.43
CA LEU A 125 2.36 -0.95 -3.04
C LEU A 125 1.98 0.21 -3.98
N VAL A 126 2.67 0.36 -5.11
CA VAL A 126 2.44 1.45 -6.07
C VAL A 126 1.56 0.98 -7.22
N PRO A 127 0.28 1.35 -7.27
CA PRO A 127 -0.60 1.05 -8.40
C PRO A 127 -0.42 2.04 -9.55
N ASP A 128 -0.74 1.59 -10.76
CA ASP A 128 -0.92 2.46 -11.92
C ASP A 128 -2.30 3.12 -11.87
N LEU A 129 -2.34 4.43 -11.79
CA LEU A 129 -3.56 5.24 -11.71
C LEU A 129 -3.99 5.81 -13.06
N THR A 130 -3.31 5.50 -14.15
CA THR A 130 -3.58 6.09 -15.48
C THR A 130 -5.02 5.89 -15.90
N HIS A 131 -5.52 4.66 -15.79
CA HIS A 131 -6.91 4.34 -16.14
C HIS A 131 -7.92 5.05 -15.22
N ALA A 132 -7.66 5.10 -13.91
CA ALA A 132 -8.51 5.79 -12.94
C ALA A 132 -8.61 7.29 -13.25
N TYR A 133 -7.50 7.94 -13.61
CA TYR A 133 -7.52 9.35 -14.01
C TYR A 133 -8.20 9.59 -15.35
N ALA A 134 -8.10 8.66 -16.30
CA ALA A 134 -8.84 8.75 -17.55
C ALA A 134 -10.37 8.69 -17.31
N GLN A 135 -10.83 7.80 -16.45
CA GLN A 135 -12.22 7.73 -16.02
C GLN A 135 -12.66 8.99 -15.27
N TYR A 136 -11.84 9.47 -14.35
CA TYR A 136 -12.09 10.71 -13.63
C TYR A 136 -12.24 11.91 -14.58
N ALA A 137 -11.37 12.03 -15.57
CA ALA A 137 -11.44 13.09 -16.56
C ALA A 137 -12.73 13.00 -17.44
N LEU A 138 -13.19 11.76 -17.73
CA LEU A 138 -14.38 11.54 -18.52
C LEU A 138 -15.68 11.98 -17.81
N ILE A 139 -15.79 11.74 -16.49
CA ILE A 139 -16.97 12.10 -15.71
C ILE A 139 -16.97 13.56 -15.25
N GLU A 140 -15.85 14.27 -15.37
CA GLU A 140 -15.70 15.69 -15.03
C GLU A 140 -16.36 16.08 -13.69
N PRO A 141 -15.97 15.50 -12.54
CA PRO A 141 -16.71 15.63 -11.27
C PRO A 141 -16.53 16.98 -10.56
N TRP A 142 -15.83 17.91 -11.18
CA TRP A 142 -15.62 19.25 -10.65
C TRP A 142 -16.78 20.17 -10.95
N LEU A 143 -16.96 21.21 -10.14
CA LEU A 143 -17.95 22.26 -10.36
C LEU A 143 -17.68 22.97 -11.70
N LYS A 144 -18.71 22.99 -12.56
CA LYS A 144 -18.72 23.81 -13.77
C LYS A 144 -19.56 25.03 -13.50
N THR A 145 -18.98 26.23 -13.60
CA THR A 145 -19.70 27.49 -13.49
C THR A 145 -20.12 27.98 -14.87
N ASP A 146 -21.38 28.42 -15.02
CA ASP A 146 -21.80 29.19 -16.18
C ASP A 146 -21.28 30.62 -16.02
N ARG A 147 -20.41 31.04 -16.96
CA ARG A 147 -19.86 32.42 -16.96
C ARG A 147 -20.94 33.53 -17.07
N LYS A 148 -22.17 33.16 -17.43
CA LYS A 148 -23.29 34.10 -17.50
C LYS A 148 -23.90 34.47 -16.14
N SER A 149 -23.58 33.73 -15.09
CA SER A 149 -24.13 33.99 -13.74
C SER A 149 -23.23 34.81 -12.86
N VAL A 150 -22.12 35.34 -13.36
CA VAL A 150 -21.27 36.28 -12.63
C VAL A 150 -21.73 37.71 -13.01
N VAL A 151 -22.72 38.21 -12.33
CA VAL A 151 -23.12 39.61 -12.30
C VAL A 151 -22.72 40.17 -10.95
#